data_8e4c74eb1bf370e3b18e59a5b52dcb0e
#
_entry.id   8e4c74eb1bf370e3b18e59a5b52dcb0e
#
_cell.length_a   1.000
_cell.length_b   1.000
_cell.length_c   1.000
_cell.angle_alpha   90.00
_cell.angle_beta   90.00
_cell.angle_gamma   90.00
#
_symmetry.space_group_name_H-M   'P 1'
#
loop_
_entity.id
_entity.type
_entity.pdbx_description
1 polymer ?
#
loop_
_entity_poly.entity_id
_entity_poly.type
_entity_poly.pdbx_seq_one_letter_code
_entity_poly.pdbx_strand_id
1 'polypeptide(L)'
;MHNYLAAVLGFEPRQTESESAVLPLHNTAIFKDSVNNYIKFLLFVNRKLKIYPEHKINSTAYLVKTEKKIYNKEKRKVLAMNLNEFTKALIERRSIKSYIPNKQVPEEILQAVLTAGQYAPSSMNQQKRFFTVIQDAAFIKEISDKTLQMMEDGGFTPTRPNMPFYLAPTVIVCSAPKDTKLGREDVACSIMNMLHAAHSYGLGSCYIGIALGIFDSDIQKRFQLPDEYEPVACVALGYEQDAPAPAKPRRTDNIYYIR
;
A
#
# COMPACT_ATOMS: atom_id res chain seq x y z
N MET A 1 2.93 -10.46 -20.05
CA MET A 1 3.47 -10.32 -18.68
C MET A 1 4.04 -8.93 -18.42
N HIS A 2 4.93 -8.38 -19.27
CA HIS A 2 5.48 -7.01 -19.13
C HIS A 2 4.40 -5.90 -19.01
N ASN A 3 3.39 -5.93 -19.88
CA ASN A 3 2.31 -4.92 -19.86
C ASN A 3 1.41 -5.00 -18.62
N TYR A 4 1.30 -6.17 -18.00
CA TYR A 4 0.49 -6.36 -16.80
C TYR A 4 1.20 -5.81 -15.54
N LEU A 5 2.52 -6.03 -15.44
CA LEU A 5 3.33 -5.47 -14.35
C LEU A 5 3.33 -3.92 -14.40
N ALA A 6 3.44 -3.33 -15.58
CA ALA A 6 3.39 -1.88 -15.75
C ALA A 6 2.04 -1.29 -15.30
N ALA A 7 0.93 -1.95 -15.63
CA ALA A 7 -0.41 -1.53 -15.23
C ALA A 7 -0.65 -1.65 -13.72
N VAL A 8 -0.16 -2.73 -13.10
CA VAL A 8 -0.30 -2.96 -11.64
C VAL A 8 0.56 -1.99 -10.83
N LEU A 9 1.70 -1.56 -11.35
CA LEU A 9 2.62 -0.64 -10.69
C LEU A 9 2.35 0.84 -11.01
N GLY A 10 1.37 1.15 -11.88
CA GLY A 10 1.00 2.51 -12.24
C GLY A 10 1.99 3.20 -13.18
N PHE A 11 2.78 2.42 -13.94
CA PHE A 11 3.65 2.92 -14.98
C PHE A 11 2.96 2.80 -16.33
N GLU A 12 2.48 3.91 -16.91
CA GLU A 12 2.09 3.95 -18.32
C GLU A 12 3.35 3.92 -19.19
N PRO A 13 3.44 3.07 -20.23
CA PRO A 13 4.51 3.15 -21.19
C PRO A 13 4.35 4.42 -22.01
N ARG A 14 5.18 5.43 -21.75
CA ARG A 14 5.35 6.53 -22.69
C ARG A 14 6.03 5.97 -23.94
N GLN A 15 5.32 5.95 -25.07
CA GLN A 15 5.94 5.81 -26.38
C GLN A 15 6.76 7.08 -26.64
N THR A 16 8.06 7.01 -26.46
CA THR A 16 9.04 7.81 -27.18
C THR A 16 10.38 7.10 -27.15
N GLU A 17 10.98 7.10 -28.29
CA GLU A 17 12.21 6.51 -28.74
C GLU A 17 13.43 6.67 -27.83
N SER A 18 14.35 5.71 -28.04
CA SER A 18 15.79 5.68 -27.74
C SER A 18 16.24 5.49 -26.31
N GLU A 19 16.94 4.36 -26.16
CA GLU A 19 18.10 4.12 -25.31
C GLU A 19 18.23 4.97 -24.05
N SER A 20 17.94 4.37 -22.91
CA SER A 20 18.88 4.48 -21.79
C SER A 20 18.38 3.88 -20.49
N ALA A 21 19.25 3.04 -19.98
CA ALA A 21 19.58 2.91 -18.57
C ALA A 21 18.45 2.54 -17.61
N VAL A 22 18.21 1.26 -17.49
CA VAL A 22 17.78 0.65 -16.23
C VAL A 22 18.84 0.99 -15.17
N LEU A 23 18.50 1.85 -14.24
CA LEU A 23 19.38 2.19 -13.11
C LEU A 23 19.33 1.06 -12.07
N PRO A 24 20.49 0.46 -11.71
CA PRO A 24 20.56 -0.52 -10.64
C PRO A 24 20.33 0.16 -9.28
N LEU A 25 19.34 -0.31 -8.52
CA LEU A 25 19.04 0.16 -7.17
C LEU A 25 19.99 -0.44 -6.10
N HIS A 26 21.27 -0.49 -6.39
CA HIS A 26 22.29 -0.85 -5.42
C HIS A 26 23.40 0.20 -5.41
N ASN A 27 23.14 1.32 -4.71
CA ASN A 27 24.26 2.11 -4.22
C ASN A 27 23.78 3.19 -3.24
N THR A 28 24.46 3.33 -2.12
CA THR A 28 24.44 4.52 -1.26
C THR A 28 24.66 5.82 -2.03
N ALA A 29 25.25 5.76 -3.23
CA ALA A 29 25.38 6.85 -4.19
C ALA A 29 24.02 7.33 -4.72
N ILE A 30 23.08 6.45 -5.04
CA ILE A 30 21.76 6.82 -5.59
C ILE A 30 20.92 7.54 -4.53
N PHE A 31 21.00 7.11 -3.27
CA PHE A 31 20.35 7.83 -2.16
C PHE A 31 20.97 9.24 -1.97
N LYS A 32 22.29 9.35 -2.07
CA LYS A 32 22.99 10.62 -2.06
C LYS A 32 22.62 11.51 -3.25
N ASP A 33 22.49 10.95 -4.44
CA ASP A 33 22.10 11.70 -5.64
C ASP A 33 20.63 12.14 -5.62
N SER A 34 19.72 11.31 -5.10
CA SER A 34 18.32 11.71 -4.88
C SER A 34 18.20 12.83 -3.85
N VAL A 35 18.96 12.75 -2.76
CA VAL A 35 19.02 13.82 -1.75
C VAL A 35 19.66 15.07 -2.33
N ASN A 36 20.74 14.96 -3.11
CA ASN A 36 21.39 16.08 -3.77
C ASN A 36 20.50 16.74 -4.83
N ASN A 37 19.74 15.97 -5.60
CA ASN A 37 18.77 16.50 -6.56
C ASN A 37 17.59 17.20 -5.88
N TYR A 38 17.12 16.66 -4.76
CA TYR A 38 16.12 17.30 -3.92
C TYR A 38 16.62 18.61 -3.30
N ILE A 39 17.88 18.62 -2.82
CA ILE A 39 18.52 19.84 -2.31
C ILE A 39 18.69 20.88 -3.42
N LYS A 40 19.12 20.48 -4.64
CA LYS A 40 19.22 21.38 -5.81
C LYS A 40 17.86 21.96 -6.19
N PHE A 41 16.81 21.15 -6.17
CA PHE A 41 15.43 21.59 -6.41
C PHE A 41 14.96 22.60 -5.33
N LEU A 42 15.21 22.31 -4.06
CA LEU A 42 14.89 23.24 -2.96
C LEU A 42 15.66 24.55 -3.06
N LEU A 43 16.95 24.51 -3.43
CA LEU A 43 17.74 25.69 -3.69
C LEU A 43 17.22 26.52 -4.86
N PHE A 44 16.81 25.85 -5.95
CA PHE A 44 16.19 26.49 -7.10
C PHE A 44 14.87 27.18 -6.75
N VAL A 45 13.99 26.49 -6.02
CA VAL A 45 12.72 27.05 -5.54
C VAL A 45 12.96 28.21 -4.59
N ASN A 46 13.93 28.08 -3.67
CA ASN A 46 14.25 29.13 -2.72
C ASN A 46 14.83 30.37 -3.39
N ARG A 47 15.72 30.22 -4.40
CA ARG A 47 16.23 31.34 -5.20
C ARG A 47 15.12 32.10 -5.92
N LYS A 48 14.08 31.38 -6.44
CA LYS A 48 12.93 32.03 -7.09
C LYS A 48 11.95 32.67 -6.11
N LEU A 49 11.70 32.06 -4.97
CA LEU A 49 10.64 32.47 -4.05
C LEU A 49 11.15 33.18 -2.79
N LYS A 50 12.47 33.23 -2.55
CA LYS A 50 13.14 33.85 -1.37
C LYS A 50 12.52 33.46 -0.01
N ILE A 51 12.11 32.20 0.12
CA ILE A 51 11.37 31.70 1.30
C ILE A 51 12.27 31.52 2.51
N TYR A 52 13.58 31.20 2.29
CA TYR A 52 14.55 30.91 3.37
C TYR A 52 15.92 31.51 3.10
N PRO A 53 16.68 31.89 4.14
CA PRO A 53 18.07 32.33 4.01
C PRO A 53 18.99 31.20 3.48
N GLU A 54 19.78 31.47 2.45
CA GLU A 54 20.58 30.47 1.70
C GLU A 54 21.53 29.63 2.58
N HIS A 55 22.09 30.22 3.64
CA HIS A 55 23.03 29.55 4.55
C HIS A 55 22.39 28.49 5.46
N LYS A 56 21.06 28.42 5.53
CA LYS A 56 20.32 27.42 6.36
C LYS A 56 19.88 26.16 5.62
N ILE A 57 19.96 26.13 4.29
CA ILE A 57 19.43 25.02 3.47
C ILE A 57 20.44 23.88 3.31
N ASN A 58 21.71 24.13 3.61
CA ASN A 58 22.80 23.18 3.35
C ASN A 58 23.05 22.14 4.46
N SER A 59 22.24 22.09 5.52
CA SER A 59 22.40 21.10 6.58
C SER A 59 21.26 20.08 6.59
N THR A 60 21.60 18.80 6.54
CA THR A 60 20.64 17.69 6.67
C THR A 60 19.78 17.82 7.94
N ALA A 61 20.38 18.34 9.02
CA ALA A 61 19.68 18.60 10.28
C ALA A 61 18.60 19.69 10.15
N TYR A 62 18.81 20.70 9.30
CA TYR A 62 17.83 21.75 9.05
C TYR A 62 16.65 21.23 8.22
N LEU A 63 16.92 20.38 7.22
CA LEU A 63 15.88 19.75 6.40
C LEU A 63 14.99 18.84 7.26
N VAL A 64 15.58 17.98 8.09
CA VAL A 64 14.85 17.12 9.04
C VAL A 64 14.03 17.95 10.04
N LYS A 65 14.55 19.07 10.53
CA LYS A 65 13.84 19.97 11.43
C LYS A 65 12.67 20.68 10.74
N THR A 66 12.83 21.02 9.47
CA THR A 66 11.79 21.66 8.65
C THR A 66 10.68 20.66 8.31
N GLU A 67 11.01 19.43 7.93
CA GLU A 67 10.03 18.36 7.72
C GLU A 67 9.23 18.05 9.00
N LYS A 68 9.90 17.95 10.16
CA LYS A 68 9.24 17.82 11.47
C LYS A 68 8.30 18.99 11.76
N LYS A 69 8.68 20.21 11.42
CA LYS A 69 7.86 21.42 11.65
C LYS A 69 6.63 21.42 10.75
N ILE A 70 6.78 21.04 9.46
CA ILE A 70 5.65 20.89 8.53
C ILE A 70 4.73 19.78 8.98
N TYR A 71 5.26 18.61 9.33
CA TYR A 71 4.49 17.50 9.87
C TYR A 71 3.68 17.90 11.11
N ASN A 72 4.30 18.57 12.06
CA ASN A 72 3.64 19.02 13.27
C ASN A 72 2.57 20.09 13.00
N LYS A 73 2.77 20.96 12.01
CA LYS A 73 1.78 21.96 11.59
C LYS A 73 0.55 21.29 10.96
N GLU A 74 0.75 20.31 10.07
CA GLU A 74 -0.35 19.57 9.46
C GLU A 74 -1.08 18.69 10.50
N LYS A 75 -0.36 18.03 11.40
CA LYS A 75 -0.96 17.30 12.52
C LYS A 75 -1.81 18.21 13.42
N ARG A 76 -1.34 19.44 13.71
CA ARG A 76 -2.12 20.43 14.47
C ARG A 76 -3.37 20.87 13.71
N LYS A 77 -3.30 21.01 12.39
CA LYS A 77 -4.46 21.32 11.54
C LYS A 77 -5.53 20.24 11.62
N VAL A 78 -5.13 18.97 11.48
CA VAL A 78 -6.05 17.83 11.62
C VAL A 78 -6.62 17.74 13.03
N LEU A 79 -5.81 17.97 14.07
CA LEU A 79 -6.25 17.98 15.47
C LEU A 79 -7.17 19.18 15.79
N ALA A 80 -7.07 20.29 15.05
CA ALA A 80 -7.97 21.44 15.18
C ALA A 80 -9.32 21.25 14.45
N MET A 81 -9.46 20.20 13.61
CA MET A 81 -10.74 19.86 13.00
C MET A 81 -11.61 19.17 14.05
N ASN A 82 -12.88 19.57 14.12
CA ASN A 82 -13.88 18.89 14.95
C ASN A 82 -14.29 17.56 14.30
N LEU A 83 -13.37 16.55 14.35
CA LEU A 83 -13.58 15.24 13.78
C LEU A 83 -14.28 14.33 14.79
N ASN A 84 -15.28 13.59 14.32
CA ASN A 84 -15.86 12.50 15.12
C ASN A 84 -14.86 11.33 15.23
N GLU A 85 -15.13 10.41 16.17
CA GLU A 85 -14.23 9.28 16.44
C GLU A 85 -14.02 8.38 15.21
N PHE A 86 -15.05 8.17 14.40
CA PHE A 86 -14.96 7.38 13.18
C PHE A 86 -13.97 8.02 12.17
N THR A 87 -14.11 9.32 11.91
CA THR A 87 -13.21 10.03 10.99
C THR A 87 -11.77 10.04 11.52
N LYS A 88 -11.57 10.17 12.83
CA LYS A 88 -10.24 10.04 13.44
C LYS A 88 -9.63 8.67 13.16
N ALA A 89 -10.38 7.59 13.41
CA ALA A 89 -9.92 6.23 13.14
C ALA A 89 -9.53 6.00 11.67
N LEU A 90 -10.30 6.57 10.71
CA LEU A 90 -9.96 6.51 9.28
C LEU A 90 -8.61 7.18 8.97
N ILE A 91 -8.33 8.32 9.60
CA ILE A 91 -7.10 9.10 9.39
C ILE A 91 -5.90 8.44 10.09
N GLU A 92 -6.10 7.86 11.26
CA GLU A 92 -5.06 7.26 12.10
C GLU A 92 -4.61 5.89 11.61
N ARG A 93 -5.48 5.15 10.90
CA ARG A 93 -5.14 3.86 10.33
C ARG A 93 -3.86 3.92 9.49
N ARG A 94 -2.99 2.91 9.66
CA ARG A 94 -1.73 2.76 8.93
C ARG A 94 -1.66 1.42 8.21
N SER A 95 -0.87 1.36 7.13
CA SER A 95 -0.49 0.11 6.48
C SER A 95 0.63 -0.55 7.28
N ILE A 96 0.32 -1.63 7.97
CA ILE A 96 1.23 -2.39 8.81
C ILE A 96 2.05 -3.34 7.95
N LYS A 97 3.36 -3.38 8.20
CA LYS A 97 4.34 -4.15 7.42
C LYS A 97 5.33 -4.91 8.33
N SER A 98 4.85 -5.30 9.50
CA SER A 98 5.54 -6.15 10.47
C SER A 98 4.47 -6.73 11.39
N TYR A 99 4.35 -8.05 11.41
CA TYR A 99 3.32 -8.77 12.17
C TYR A 99 3.93 -9.80 13.11
N ILE A 100 3.21 -10.13 14.18
CA ILE A 100 3.53 -11.24 15.09
C ILE A 100 3.07 -12.53 14.40
N PRO A 101 3.98 -13.37 13.86
CA PRO A 101 3.62 -14.46 12.95
C PRO A 101 2.79 -15.57 13.58
N ASN A 102 3.01 -15.84 14.86
CA ASN A 102 2.36 -16.95 15.58
C ASN A 102 1.12 -16.52 16.38
N LYS A 103 0.63 -15.29 16.15
CA LYS A 103 -0.56 -14.77 16.83
C LYS A 103 -1.70 -14.64 15.84
N GLN A 104 -2.52 -15.70 15.77
CA GLN A 104 -3.69 -15.70 14.88
C GLN A 104 -4.75 -14.67 15.30
N VAL A 105 -5.49 -14.21 14.29
CA VAL A 105 -6.67 -13.37 14.47
C VAL A 105 -7.81 -14.24 14.99
N PRO A 106 -8.47 -13.87 16.10
CA PRO A 106 -9.64 -14.60 16.59
C PRO A 106 -10.75 -14.68 15.53
N GLU A 107 -11.42 -15.81 15.44
CA GLU A 107 -12.45 -16.07 14.43
C GLU A 107 -13.54 -15.01 14.43
N GLU A 108 -14.02 -14.60 15.60
CA GLU A 108 -15.06 -13.58 15.74
C GLU A 108 -14.64 -12.23 15.11
N ILE A 109 -13.38 -11.82 15.34
CA ILE A 109 -12.85 -10.57 14.77
C ILE A 109 -12.65 -10.73 13.26
N LEU A 110 -12.16 -11.89 12.81
CA LEU A 110 -11.98 -12.19 11.39
C LEU A 110 -13.32 -12.10 10.66
N GLN A 111 -14.39 -12.69 11.21
CA GLN A 111 -15.73 -12.63 10.65
C GLN A 111 -16.27 -11.18 10.62
N ALA A 112 -16.02 -10.38 11.62
CA ALA A 112 -16.41 -8.97 11.62
C ALA A 112 -15.69 -8.18 10.50
N VAL A 113 -14.39 -8.45 10.29
CA VAL A 113 -13.60 -7.83 9.19
C VAL A 113 -14.14 -8.26 7.82
N LEU A 114 -14.41 -9.54 7.63
CA LEU A 114 -14.98 -10.07 6.38
C LEU A 114 -16.37 -9.48 6.11
N THR A 115 -17.21 -9.43 7.13
CA THR A 115 -18.55 -8.81 7.04
C THR A 115 -18.45 -7.35 6.61
N ALA A 116 -17.55 -6.56 7.19
CA ALA A 116 -17.33 -5.18 6.77
C ALA A 116 -16.95 -5.09 5.28
N GLY A 117 -16.14 -6.02 4.78
CA GLY A 117 -15.81 -6.12 3.36
C GLY A 117 -17.02 -6.45 2.49
N GLN A 118 -17.91 -7.34 2.94
CA GLN A 118 -19.14 -7.69 2.23
C GLN A 118 -20.11 -6.51 2.13
N TYR A 119 -20.17 -5.65 3.14
CA TYR A 119 -21.04 -4.47 3.17
C TYR A 119 -20.50 -3.27 2.39
N ALA A 120 -19.32 -3.38 1.80
CA ALA A 120 -18.83 -2.33 0.91
C ALA A 120 -19.76 -2.15 -0.31
N PRO A 121 -19.91 -0.95 -0.86
CA PRO A 121 -20.68 -0.75 -2.08
C PRO A 121 -20.08 -1.55 -3.24
N SER A 122 -20.94 -1.93 -4.19
CA SER A 122 -20.51 -2.57 -5.44
C SER A 122 -21.31 -2.03 -6.61
N SER A 123 -20.73 -2.11 -7.80
CA SER A 123 -21.35 -1.69 -9.04
C SER A 123 -22.73 -2.33 -9.20
N MET A 124 -23.77 -1.49 -9.33
CA MET A 124 -25.19 -1.92 -9.41
C MET A 124 -25.62 -2.85 -8.28
N ASN A 125 -24.96 -2.79 -7.12
CA ASN A 125 -25.17 -3.70 -5.99
C ASN A 125 -25.08 -5.19 -6.36
N GLN A 126 -24.22 -5.53 -7.31
CA GLN A 126 -24.09 -6.92 -7.78
C GLN A 126 -23.39 -7.83 -6.76
N GLN A 127 -22.60 -7.26 -5.83
CA GLN A 127 -21.92 -7.97 -4.74
C GLN A 127 -21.01 -9.11 -5.23
N LYS A 128 -20.52 -9.03 -6.47
CA LYS A 128 -19.70 -10.04 -7.13
C LYS A 128 -18.24 -9.93 -6.67
N ARG A 129 -17.99 -10.26 -5.41
CA ARG A 129 -16.65 -10.33 -4.83
C ARG A 129 -16.50 -11.66 -4.12
N PHE A 130 -15.32 -12.23 -4.17
CA PHE A 130 -15.03 -13.49 -3.50
C PHE A 130 -13.79 -13.30 -2.60
N PHE A 131 -13.86 -13.84 -1.39
CA PHE A 131 -12.78 -13.71 -0.41
C PHE A 131 -12.29 -15.10 -0.02
N THR A 132 -11.02 -15.41 -0.34
CA THR A 132 -10.35 -16.61 0.13
C THR A 132 -9.50 -16.26 1.32
N VAL A 133 -9.82 -16.79 2.48
CA VAL A 133 -9.05 -16.59 3.71
C VAL A 133 -8.01 -17.68 3.85
N ILE A 134 -6.75 -17.28 4.05
CA ILE A 134 -5.62 -18.20 4.18
C ILE A 134 -4.97 -17.95 5.54
N GLN A 135 -4.96 -18.98 6.38
CA GLN A 135 -4.30 -19.00 7.69
C GLN A 135 -3.27 -20.14 7.80
N ASP A 136 -3.11 -20.91 6.71
CA ASP A 136 -2.04 -21.89 6.56
C ASP A 136 -0.72 -21.17 6.30
N ALA A 137 0.18 -21.18 7.28
CA ALA A 137 1.46 -20.51 7.22
C ALA A 137 2.36 -21.05 6.09
N ALA A 138 2.28 -22.35 5.79
CA ALA A 138 3.04 -22.96 4.70
C ALA A 138 2.54 -22.46 3.34
N PHE A 139 1.23 -22.34 3.17
CA PHE A 139 0.64 -21.82 1.93
C PHE A 139 0.88 -20.32 1.75
N ILE A 140 0.81 -19.53 2.82
CA ILE A 140 1.19 -18.10 2.79
C ILE A 140 2.65 -17.95 2.36
N LYS A 141 3.54 -18.80 2.90
CA LYS A 141 4.96 -18.80 2.52
C LYS A 141 5.15 -19.15 1.05
N GLU A 142 4.49 -20.20 0.56
CA GLU A 142 4.54 -20.62 -0.84
C GLU A 142 4.15 -19.47 -1.81
N ILE A 143 3.06 -18.77 -1.52
CA ILE A 143 2.63 -17.60 -2.30
C ILE A 143 3.68 -16.48 -2.22
N SER A 144 4.31 -16.29 -1.06
CA SER A 144 5.37 -15.30 -0.89
C SER A 144 6.60 -15.64 -1.71
N ASP A 145 7.07 -16.87 -1.63
CA ASP A 145 8.25 -17.35 -2.37
C ASP A 145 8.01 -17.23 -3.89
N LYS A 146 6.83 -17.63 -4.37
CA LYS A 146 6.46 -17.47 -5.76
C LYS A 146 6.40 -16.00 -6.20
N THR A 147 5.89 -15.13 -5.34
CA THR A 147 5.88 -13.69 -5.60
C THR A 147 7.28 -13.14 -5.73
N LEU A 148 8.19 -13.51 -4.81
CA LEU A 148 9.57 -13.03 -4.84
C LEU A 148 10.30 -13.52 -6.10
N GLN A 149 10.10 -14.78 -6.49
CA GLN A 149 10.64 -15.32 -7.74
C GLN A 149 10.14 -14.55 -8.95
N MET A 150 8.82 -14.33 -9.07
CA MET A 150 8.23 -13.57 -10.18
C MET A 150 8.69 -12.10 -10.21
N MET A 151 8.97 -11.50 -9.05
CA MET A 151 9.57 -10.17 -8.97
C MET A 151 11.00 -10.17 -9.50
N GLU A 152 11.81 -11.14 -9.08
CA GLU A 152 13.21 -11.29 -9.52
C GLU A 152 13.29 -11.54 -11.03
N ASP A 153 12.48 -12.45 -11.54
CA ASP A 153 12.36 -12.74 -12.98
C ASP A 153 11.95 -11.49 -13.78
N GLY A 154 11.17 -10.60 -13.18
CA GLY A 154 10.78 -9.30 -13.73
C GLY A 154 11.81 -8.18 -13.54
N GLY A 155 12.96 -8.46 -12.94
CA GLY A 155 14.02 -7.47 -12.67
C GLY A 155 13.74 -6.55 -11.47
N PHE A 156 12.81 -6.92 -10.59
CA PHE A 156 12.49 -6.16 -9.39
C PHE A 156 13.16 -6.76 -8.15
N THR A 157 13.81 -5.93 -7.36
CA THR A 157 14.37 -6.32 -6.07
C THR A 157 13.40 -5.98 -4.94
N PRO A 158 13.12 -6.92 -4.02
CA PRO A 158 12.29 -6.64 -2.85
C PRO A 158 12.88 -5.49 -2.03
N THR A 159 12.05 -4.49 -1.71
CA THR A 159 12.49 -3.29 -0.99
C THR A 159 12.38 -3.41 0.52
N ARG A 160 11.79 -4.50 1.01
CA ARG A 160 11.57 -4.78 2.43
C ARG A 160 11.70 -6.27 2.71
N PRO A 161 12.13 -6.66 3.93
CA PRO A 161 12.11 -8.06 4.35
C PRO A 161 10.67 -8.60 4.40
N ASN A 162 10.55 -9.91 4.24
CA ASN A 162 9.31 -10.68 4.38
C ASN A 162 8.15 -10.21 3.48
N MET A 163 8.48 -9.57 2.33
CA MET A 163 7.45 -9.25 1.32
C MET A 163 6.87 -10.54 0.72
N PRO A 164 5.62 -10.49 0.21
CA PRO A 164 4.71 -9.35 0.21
C PRO A 164 3.86 -9.22 1.49
N PHE A 165 3.78 -10.27 2.32
CA PHE A 165 2.82 -10.35 3.44
C PHE A 165 3.39 -9.98 4.82
N TYR A 166 4.71 -9.75 4.92
CA TYR A 166 5.37 -9.24 6.12
C TYR A 166 5.17 -10.11 7.38
N LEU A 167 5.09 -11.44 7.19
CA LEU A 167 4.80 -12.45 8.21
C LEU A 167 3.38 -12.36 8.81
N ALA A 168 2.43 -11.78 8.10
CA ALA A 168 1.03 -11.78 8.55
C ALA A 168 0.50 -13.20 8.71
N PRO A 169 -0.13 -13.55 9.85
CA PRO A 169 -0.67 -14.88 10.08
C PRO A 169 -1.97 -15.16 9.30
N THR A 170 -2.59 -14.13 8.78
CA THR A 170 -3.80 -14.23 7.96
C THR A 170 -3.65 -13.40 6.70
N VAL A 171 -3.96 -13.99 5.56
CA VAL A 171 -4.03 -13.34 4.25
C VAL A 171 -5.41 -13.56 3.66
N ILE A 172 -6.06 -12.49 3.21
CA ILE A 172 -7.34 -12.57 2.52
C ILE A 172 -7.09 -12.22 1.06
N VAL A 173 -7.25 -13.20 0.16
CA VAL A 173 -7.23 -12.95 -1.29
C VAL A 173 -8.60 -12.46 -1.70
N CYS A 174 -8.65 -11.28 -2.30
CA CYS A 174 -9.88 -10.64 -2.77
C CYS A 174 -9.95 -10.76 -4.28
N SER A 175 -11.03 -11.32 -4.78
CA SER A 175 -11.22 -11.70 -6.18
C SER A 175 -12.51 -11.09 -6.75
N ALA A 176 -12.53 -10.90 -8.06
CA ALA A 176 -13.68 -10.40 -8.82
C ALA A 176 -13.86 -11.19 -10.12
N PRO A 177 -15.03 -11.13 -10.77
CA PRO A 177 -15.21 -11.74 -12.08
C PRO A 177 -14.29 -11.09 -13.12
N LYS A 178 -13.74 -11.90 -14.02
CA LYS A 178 -12.85 -11.50 -15.12
C LYS A 178 -13.48 -10.48 -16.06
N ASP A 179 -14.78 -10.60 -16.31
CA ASP A 179 -15.51 -9.82 -17.31
C ASP A 179 -16.08 -8.51 -16.77
N THR A 180 -15.85 -8.17 -15.50
CA THR A 180 -16.41 -6.95 -14.92
C THR A 180 -15.47 -5.77 -15.08
N LYS A 181 -15.99 -4.66 -15.64
CA LYS A 181 -15.20 -3.42 -15.81
C LYS A 181 -14.84 -2.76 -14.48
N LEU A 182 -15.65 -2.95 -13.43
CA LEU A 182 -15.52 -2.30 -12.12
C LEU A 182 -15.17 -3.27 -10.98
N GLY A 183 -14.73 -4.49 -11.30
CA GLY A 183 -14.42 -5.49 -10.29
C GLY A 183 -13.26 -5.10 -9.40
N ARG A 184 -12.26 -4.41 -9.94
CA ARG A 184 -11.11 -3.91 -9.16
C ARG A 184 -11.51 -2.82 -8.19
N GLU A 185 -12.39 -1.92 -8.60
CA GLU A 185 -12.95 -0.86 -7.78
C GLU A 185 -13.83 -1.44 -6.67
N ASP A 186 -14.69 -2.39 -7.00
CA ASP A 186 -15.53 -3.08 -6.01
C ASP A 186 -14.70 -3.82 -4.96
N VAL A 187 -13.62 -4.50 -5.38
CA VAL A 187 -12.65 -5.14 -4.48
C VAL A 187 -11.92 -4.10 -3.64
N ALA A 188 -11.48 -2.99 -4.22
CA ALA A 188 -10.79 -1.93 -3.48
C ALA A 188 -11.68 -1.32 -2.40
N CYS A 189 -12.97 -1.10 -2.66
CA CYS A 189 -13.96 -0.67 -1.67
C CYS A 189 -14.07 -1.67 -0.53
N SER A 190 -14.16 -2.97 -0.85
CA SER A 190 -14.22 -4.04 0.16
C SER A 190 -12.97 -4.10 1.02
N ILE A 191 -11.80 -4.03 0.41
CA ILE A 191 -10.53 -4.01 1.13
C ILE A 191 -10.49 -2.81 2.08
N MET A 192 -10.87 -1.60 1.63
CA MET A 192 -10.86 -0.44 2.51
C MET A 192 -11.75 -0.61 3.73
N ASN A 193 -12.96 -1.19 3.58
CA ASN A 193 -13.82 -1.51 4.72
C ASN A 193 -13.15 -2.52 5.67
N MET A 194 -12.52 -3.57 5.14
CA MET A 194 -11.79 -4.55 5.94
C MET A 194 -10.63 -3.90 6.72
N LEU A 195 -9.84 -3.01 6.08
CA LEU A 195 -8.73 -2.32 6.74
C LEU A 195 -9.21 -1.42 7.89
N HIS A 196 -10.35 -0.75 7.73
CA HIS A 196 -10.94 0.09 8.78
C HIS A 196 -11.52 -0.75 9.91
N ALA A 197 -12.23 -1.83 9.58
CA ALA A 197 -12.71 -2.77 10.59
C ALA A 197 -11.56 -3.38 11.38
N ALA A 198 -10.51 -3.87 10.72
CA ALA A 198 -9.33 -4.39 11.39
C ALA A 198 -8.72 -3.38 12.37
N HIS A 199 -8.58 -2.13 11.94
CA HIS A 199 -8.05 -1.05 12.79
C HIS A 199 -8.92 -0.80 14.02
N SER A 200 -10.25 -0.84 13.89
CA SER A 200 -11.17 -0.63 15.02
C SER A 200 -11.08 -1.74 16.08
N TYR A 201 -10.65 -2.93 15.69
CA TYR A 201 -10.37 -4.06 16.60
C TYR A 201 -8.91 -4.11 17.09
N GLY A 202 -8.11 -3.07 16.82
CA GLY A 202 -6.69 -3.03 17.23
C GLY A 202 -5.79 -3.97 16.44
N LEU A 203 -6.23 -4.43 15.26
CA LEU A 203 -5.41 -5.22 14.35
C LEU A 203 -4.63 -4.33 13.38
N GLY A 204 -3.44 -4.79 13.03
CA GLY A 204 -2.69 -4.31 11.89
C GLY A 204 -3.21 -4.90 10.59
N SER A 205 -3.26 -4.08 9.54
CA SER A 205 -3.63 -4.54 8.20
C SER A 205 -2.90 -3.78 7.10
N CYS A 206 -2.77 -4.41 5.92
CA CYS A 206 -2.16 -3.79 4.75
C CYS A 206 -2.85 -4.26 3.47
N TYR A 207 -3.15 -3.31 2.57
CA TYR A 207 -3.50 -3.60 1.17
C TYR A 207 -2.25 -4.10 0.44
N ILE A 208 -2.29 -5.28 -0.15
CA ILE A 208 -1.19 -5.89 -0.88
C ILE A 208 -1.60 -6.06 -2.34
N GLY A 209 -1.13 -5.15 -3.20
CA GLY A 209 -1.34 -5.23 -4.66
C GLY A 209 -0.22 -5.95 -5.41
N ILE A 210 0.87 -6.28 -4.71
CA ILE A 210 2.11 -6.82 -5.36
C ILE A 210 2.32 -8.31 -5.05
N ALA A 211 1.31 -9.00 -4.55
CA ALA A 211 1.37 -10.43 -4.29
C ALA A 211 1.25 -11.24 -5.60
N LEU A 212 2.25 -11.14 -6.49
CA LEU A 212 2.21 -11.71 -7.84
C LEU A 212 1.96 -13.22 -7.84
N GLY A 213 2.39 -13.94 -6.80
CA GLY A 213 2.16 -15.37 -6.66
C GLY A 213 0.68 -15.79 -6.65
N ILE A 214 -0.25 -14.88 -6.32
CA ILE A 214 -1.67 -15.20 -6.40
C ILE A 214 -2.18 -15.39 -7.84
N PHE A 215 -1.40 -14.98 -8.84
CA PHE A 215 -1.71 -15.15 -10.26
C PHE A 215 -1.10 -16.43 -10.85
N ASP A 216 -0.35 -17.20 -10.06
CA ASP A 216 0.14 -18.51 -10.48
C ASP A 216 -1.01 -19.50 -10.57
N SER A 217 -1.07 -20.29 -11.67
CA SER A 217 -2.21 -21.16 -11.97
C SER A 217 -2.39 -22.28 -10.94
N ASP A 218 -1.31 -22.84 -10.40
CA ASP A 218 -1.36 -23.94 -9.45
C ASP A 218 -1.76 -23.44 -8.05
N ILE A 219 -1.33 -22.25 -7.69
CA ILE A 219 -1.76 -21.56 -6.47
C ILE A 219 -3.26 -21.22 -6.57
N GLN A 220 -3.72 -20.68 -7.71
CA GLN A 220 -5.13 -20.30 -7.89
C GLN A 220 -6.09 -21.47 -7.74
N LYS A 221 -5.73 -22.68 -8.20
CA LYS A 221 -6.56 -23.88 -8.03
C LYS A 221 -6.94 -24.15 -6.57
N ARG A 222 -6.09 -23.75 -5.63
CA ARG A 222 -6.31 -23.92 -4.19
C ARG A 222 -7.21 -22.85 -3.56
N PHE A 223 -7.49 -21.76 -4.26
CA PHE A 223 -8.38 -20.70 -3.75
C PHE A 223 -9.86 -21.07 -3.85
N GLN A 224 -10.20 -22.12 -4.56
CA GLN A 224 -11.58 -22.56 -4.81
C GLN A 224 -12.46 -21.44 -5.37
N LEU A 225 -11.89 -20.63 -6.26
CA LEU A 225 -12.62 -19.56 -6.93
C LEU A 225 -13.63 -20.16 -7.93
N PRO A 226 -14.81 -19.53 -8.12
CA PRO A 226 -15.63 -19.80 -9.28
C PRO A 226 -14.83 -19.56 -10.58
N ASP A 227 -15.11 -20.33 -11.65
CA ASP A 227 -14.31 -20.31 -12.89
C ASP A 227 -14.20 -18.93 -13.54
N GLU A 228 -15.24 -18.12 -13.38
CA GLU A 228 -15.31 -16.77 -13.91
C GLU A 228 -14.55 -15.72 -13.07
N TYR A 229 -14.00 -16.10 -11.89
CA TYR A 229 -13.29 -15.17 -11.01
C TYR A 229 -11.78 -15.21 -11.20
N GLU A 230 -11.15 -14.09 -10.90
CA GLU A 230 -9.69 -13.97 -10.79
C GLU A 230 -9.30 -13.19 -9.53
N PRO A 231 -8.12 -13.48 -8.94
CA PRO A 231 -7.58 -12.67 -7.86
C PRO A 231 -7.31 -11.23 -8.31
N VAL A 232 -7.51 -10.27 -7.41
CA VAL A 232 -7.24 -8.85 -7.69
C VAL A 232 -6.16 -8.31 -6.77
N ALA A 233 -6.30 -8.53 -5.48
CA ALA A 233 -5.38 -8.05 -4.44
C ALA A 233 -5.56 -8.85 -3.16
N CYS A 234 -4.67 -8.61 -2.17
CA CYS A 234 -4.79 -9.24 -0.87
C CYS A 234 -4.87 -8.23 0.27
N VAL A 235 -5.40 -8.67 1.40
CA VAL A 235 -5.23 -8.05 2.71
C VAL A 235 -4.31 -8.92 3.55
N ALA A 236 -3.19 -8.36 4.03
CA ALA A 236 -2.41 -8.92 5.12
C ALA A 236 -3.03 -8.45 6.44
N LEU A 237 -3.29 -9.37 7.36
CA LEU A 237 -4.02 -9.12 8.61
C LEU A 237 -3.36 -9.85 9.78
N GLY A 238 -3.25 -9.18 10.92
CA GLY A 238 -2.66 -9.74 12.15
C GLY A 238 -2.39 -8.68 13.20
N TYR A 239 -1.72 -9.06 14.26
CA TYR A 239 -1.26 -8.12 15.29
C TYR A 239 0.05 -7.48 14.88
N GLU A 240 0.14 -6.18 15.06
CA GLU A 240 1.34 -5.39 14.80
C GLU A 240 2.48 -5.81 15.72
N GLN A 241 3.67 -6.06 15.17
CA GLN A 241 4.87 -6.34 15.93
C GLN A 241 5.63 -5.06 16.27
N ASP A 242 5.80 -4.18 15.28
CA ASP A 242 6.54 -2.93 15.42
C ASP A 242 5.64 -1.75 15.07
N ALA A 243 5.73 -0.67 15.84
CA ALA A 243 4.98 0.54 15.58
C ALA A 243 5.26 1.07 14.16
N PRO A 244 4.22 1.44 13.38
CA PRO A 244 4.42 1.94 12.04
C PRO A 244 5.15 3.29 12.04
N ALA A 245 5.92 3.54 11.00
CA ALA A 245 6.54 4.82 10.81
C ALA A 245 5.49 5.95 10.81
N PRO A 246 5.81 7.15 11.32
CA PRO A 246 4.88 8.28 11.32
C PRO A 246 4.28 8.55 9.93
N ALA A 247 3.04 9.02 9.90
CA ALA A 247 2.38 9.37 8.64
C ALA A 247 3.15 10.50 7.95
N LYS A 248 3.42 10.36 6.66
CA LYS A 248 3.95 11.47 5.85
C LYS A 248 2.90 12.57 5.72
N PRO A 249 3.31 13.85 5.60
CA PRO A 249 2.39 14.94 5.29
C PRO A 249 1.55 14.62 4.05
N ARG A 250 0.29 15.03 4.06
CA ARG A 250 -0.59 14.88 2.90
C ARG A 250 -0.43 16.07 1.97
N ARG A 251 -0.66 15.84 0.69
CA ARG A 251 -0.77 16.92 -0.30
C ARG A 251 -1.99 17.77 0.05
N THR A 252 -1.88 19.07 -0.19
CA THR A 252 -2.96 20.05 0.04
C THR A 252 -3.35 20.77 -1.24
N ASP A 253 -2.67 20.44 -2.36
CA ASP A 253 -2.80 21.07 -3.68
C ASP A 253 -3.61 20.22 -4.67
N ASN A 254 -4.32 19.20 -4.19
CA ASN A 254 -5.05 18.20 -4.99
C ASN A 254 -6.58 18.28 -4.77
N ILE A 255 -7.06 19.41 -4.25
CA ILE A 255 -8.49 19.67 -4.08
C ILE A 255 -8.82 20.99 -4.77
N TYR A 256 -9.77 20.97 -5.67
CA TYR A 256 -10.29 22.15 -6.34
C TYR A 256 -11.80 22.28 -6.08
N TYR A 257 -12.27 23.49 -5.83
CA TYR A 257 -13.67 23.79 -5.54
C TYR A 257 -14.30 24.56 -6.70
N ILE A 258 -15.40 24.06 -7.23
CA ILE A 258 -16.30 24.79 -8.12
C ILE A 258 -17.52 25.17 -7.28
N ARG A 259 -17.75 26.48 -7.09
CA ARG A 259 -18.82 27.02 -6.25
C ARG A 259 -19.61 28.07 -7.00
#